data_64223e3e0f0c63f16e261423ac8c220b
#
_entry.id   64223e3e0f0c63f16e261423ac8c220b
#
_cell.length_a   1.000
_cell.length_b   1.000
_cell.length_c   1.000
_cell.angle_alpha   90.00
_cell.angle_beta   90.00
_cell.angle_gamma   90.00
#
_symmetry.space_group_name_H-M   'P 1'
#
loop_
_entity.id
_entity.type
_entity.pdbx_description
1 polymer ?
#
loop_
_entity_poly.entity_id
_entity_poly.type
_entity_poly.pdbx_seq_one_letter_code
_entity_poly.pdbx_strand_id
1 'polypeptide(L)'
;RYLKTCIPSIRNNASRSDHEIIIFVDQDEDGTIDWLEENKDKYDLTWIVNPMLKYGTIYGIGRAYDACIEKSTTKIFMIFHADMILGHKADLKAYNHLEEGTIVASTRIEPPLHPNGGEKILKPFGMYPEEFNEKVFGEFVEQSASIDKTTNGIFAPWMMCKSDHQKIGGHDPRMHSCREDSDIFNRMLLAGYKFIQPWNSLVYHFTGRGAGSFSEDKARHDAWKVQMEVSTREFTRKWKSSVRHTALMEPIISPIYNTAIIVKNCNTQLLTALEPWAHNVYVDCDYYGYIAQEKDNTIDDLLQKIKPIDEKPKNDILINIDGSTFNN
;
A
#
# COMPACT_ATOMS: atom_id res chain seq x y z
N ARG A 1 -17.05 -3.49 -11.75
CA ARG A 1 -16.73 -2.60 -12.88
C ARG A 1 -15.32 -2.86 -13.40
N TYR A 2 -14.26 -2.63 -12.65
CA TYR A 2 -12.86 -2.69 -13.09
C TYR A 2 -12.39 -4.11 -13.43
N LEU A 3 -12.76 -5.12 -12.66
CA LEU A 3 -12.40 -6.53 -12.94
C LEU A 3 -12.81 -6.99 -14.33
N LYS A 4 -13.94 -6.46 -14.86
CA LYS A 4 -14.43 -6.78 -16.22
C LYS A 4 -13.48 -6.35 -17.35
N THR A 5 -12.52 -5.47 -17.06
CA THR A 5 -11.47 -5.04 -17.99
C THR A 5 -10.10 -5.57 -17.58
N CYS A 6 -9.80 -5.60 -16.28
CA CYS A 6 -8.55 -6.09 -15.73
C CYS A 6 -8.31 -7.57 -16.10
N ILE A 7 -9.23 -8.48 -15.77
CA ILE A 7 -9.08 -9.91 -15.98
C ILE A 7 -8.89 -10.28 -17.45
N PRO A 8 -9.74 -9.80 -18.40
CA PRO A 8 -9.49 -10.01 -19.82
C PRO A 8 -8.12 -9.49 -20.27
N SER A 9 -7.66 -8.35 -19.77
CA SER A 9 -6.34 -7.83 -20.14
C SER A 9 -5.21 -8.76 -19.75
N ILE A 10 -5.30 -9.40 -18.57
CA ILE A 10 -4.32 -10.41 -18.13
C ILE A 10 -4.35 -11.59 -19.07
N ARG A 11 -5.52 -12.18 -19.38
CA ARG A 11 -5.63 -13.35 -20.23
C ARG A 11 -5.20 -13.10 -21.69
N ASN A 12 -5.45 -11.89 -22.20
CA ASN A 12 -5.12 -11.53 -23.57
C ASN A 12 -3.66 -11.09 -23.75
N ASN A 13 -3.07 -10.45 -22.74
CA ASN A 13 -1.79 -9.77 -22.88
C ASN A 13 -0.63 -10.43 -22.12
N ALA A 14 -0.89 -11.33 -21.18
CA ALA A 14 0.16 -12.05 -20.51
C ALA A 14 0.95 -12.96 -21.46
N SER A 15 2.20 -13.21 -21.11
CA SER A 15 3.10 -14.08 -21.89
C SER A 15 2.67 -15.55 -21.90
N ARG A 16 1.85 -15.95 -20.93
CA ARG A 16 1.33 -17.30 -20.73
C ARG A 16 -0.15 -17.23 -20.41
N SER A 17 -0.89 -18.28 -20.79
CA SER A 17 -2.33 -18.41 -20.53
C SER A 17 -2.66 -19.09 -19.21
N ASP A 18 -1.67 -19.75 -18.58
CA ASP A 18 -1.82 -20.59 -17.39
C ASP A 18 -1.43 -19.92 -16.07
N HIS A 19 -1.39 -18.59 -16.04
CA HIS A 19 -1.22 -17.86 -14.77
C HIS A 19 -2.40 -18.11 -13.83
N GLU A 20 -2.12 -18.43 -12.57
CA GLU A 20 -3.13 -18.39 -11.51
C GLU A 20 -3.59 -16.95 -11.31
N ILE A 21 -4.90 -16.72 -11.39
CA ILE A 21 -5.51 -15.44 -11.04
C ILE A 21 -6.28 -15.65 -9.75
N ILE A 22 -5.79 -15.07 -8.68
CA ILE A 22 -6.39 -15.15 -7.35
C ILE A 22 -6.87 -13.77 -6.94
N ILE A 23 -8.17 -13.65 -6.65
CA ILE A 23 -8.82 -12.38 -6.36
C ILE A 23 -9.25 -12.37 -4.89
N PHE A 24 -8.97 -11.30 -4.17
CA PHE A 24 -9.55 -11.08 -2.85
C PHE A 24 -10.75 -10.14 -2.97
N VAL A 25 -11.89 -10.58 -2.49
CA VAL A 25 -13.13 -9.80 -2.44
C VAL A 25 -13.30 -9.28 -1.01
N ASP A 26 -12.91 -8.02 -0.78
CA ASP A 26 -12.99 -7.40 0.54
C ASP A 26 -14.40 -6.91 0.86
N GLN A 27 -15.12 -6.39 -0.15
CA GLN A 27 -16.52 -5.97 -0.09
C GLN A 27 -17.25 -6.40 -1.37
N ASP A 28 -18.54 -6.70 -1.27
CA ASP A 28 -19.36 -7.14 -2.40
C ASP A 28 -20.71 -6.39 -2.45
N GLU A 29 -20.63 -5.11 -2.67
CA GLU A 29 -21.80 -4.23 -2.81
C GLU A 29 -22.21 -4.03 -4.27
N ASP A 30 -21.38 -4.46 -5.22
CA ASP A 30 -21.51 -4.22 -6.66
C ASP A 30 -21.71 -5.49 -7.50
N GLY A 31 -21.97 -6.64 -6.87
CA GLY A 31 -22.15 -7.93 -7.53
C GLY A 31 -20.84 -8.52 -8.09
N THR A 32 -19.73 -8.22 -7.44
CA THR A 32 -18.42 -8.77 -7.82
C THR A 32 -18.40 -10.29 -7.73
N ILE A 33 -18.97 -10.89 -6.65
CA ILE A 33 -19.00 -12.34 -6.48
C ILE A 33 -19.82 -13.02 -7.57
N ASP A 34 -21.01 -12.51 -7.88
CA ASP A 34 -21.85 -13.04 -8.96
C ASP A 34 -21.10 -13.03 -10.30
N TRP A 35 -20.42 -11.94 -10.61
CA TRP A 35 -19.63 -11.85 -11.82
C TRP A 35 -18.46 -12.85 -11.85
N LEU A 36 -17.81 -13.09 -10.72
CA LEU A 36 -16.73 -14.08 -10.61
C LEU A 36 -17.25 -15.49 -10.86
N GLU A 37 -18.39 -15.86 -10.25
CA GLU A 37 -19.04 -17.17 -10.48
C GLU A 37 -19.43 -17.38 -11.96
N GLU A 38 -20.02 -16.37 -12.61
CA GLU A 38 -20.40 -16.43 -14.03
C GLU A 38 -19.19 -16.56 -14.97
N ASN A 39 -18.02 -16.07 -14.57
CA ASN A 39 -16.83 -16.01 -15.43
C ASN A 39 -15.70 -16.94 -14.98
N LYS A 40 -15.92 -17.75 -13.95
CA LYS A 40 -14.95 -18.65 -13.34
C LYS A 40 -14.23 -19.52 -14.37
N ASP A 41 -15.00 -20.29 -15.13
CA ASP A 41 -14.45 -21.26 -16.09
C ASP A 41 -13.86 -20.57 -17.32
N LYS A 42 -14.44 -19.43 -17.73
CA LYS A 42 -13.95 -18.64 -18.86
C LYS A 42 -12.55 -18.10 -18.66
N TYR A 43 -12.26 -17.66 -17.44
CA TYR A 43 -10.99 -17.02 -17.12
C TYR A 43 -10.17 -17.80 -16.09
N ASP A 44 -10.56 -19.03 -15.76
CA ASP A 44 -9.88 -19.88 -14.75
C ASP A 44 -9.55 -19.08 -13.49
N LEU A 45 -10.61 -18.65 -12.77
CA LEU A 45 -10.51 -17.77 -11.64
C LEU A 45 -10.59 -18.50 -10.30
N THR A 46 -9.82 -18.05 -9.36
CA THR A 46 -9.92 -18.41 -7.93
C THR A 46 -10.11 -17.14 -7.14
N TRP A 47 -10.93 -17.18 -6.07
CA TRP A 47 -11.08 -16.02 -5.18
C TRP A 47 -11.20 -16.43 -3.73
N ILE A 48 -10.98 -15.44 -2.88
CA ILE A 48 -11.13 -15.48 -1.43
C ILE A 48 -12.11 -14.38 -1.07
N VAL A 49 -13.15 -14.73 -0.34
CA VAL A 49 -14.08 -13.73 0.22
C VAL A 49 -13.60 -13.35 1.62
N ASN A 50 -13.60 -12.07 1.92
CA ASN A 50 -13.29 -11.56 3.25
C ASN A 50 -14.13 -12.31 4.32
N PRO A 51 -13.52 -13.04 5.26
CA PRO A 51 -14.25 -13.79 6.27
C PRO A 51 -15.05 -12.90 7.22
N MET A 52 -14.73 -11.60 7.27
CA MET A 52 -15.41 -10.60 8.09
C MET A 52 -16.46 -9.79 7.31
N LEU A 53 -16.69 -10.11 6.02
CA LEU A 53 -17.60 -9.38 5.13
C LEU A 53 -19.00 -9.21 5.76
N LYS A 54 -19.54 -10.26 6.36
CA LYS A 54 -20.87 -10.25 7.03
C LYS A 54 -20.98 -9.26 8.21
N TYR A 55 -19.86 -8.79 8.73
CA TYR A 55 -19.81 -7.80 9.81
C TYR A 55 -19.49 -6.38 9.29
N GLY A 56 -19.36 -6.19 7.97
CA GLY A 56 -18.98 -4.91 7.37
C GLY A 56 -17.55 -4.47 7.67
N THR A 57 -16.71 -5.39 8.15
CA THR A 57 -15.32 -5.09 8.53
C THR A 57 -14.42 -5.26 7.33
N ILE A 58 -13.63 -4.25 7.02
CA ILE A 58 -12.59 -4.30 5.99
C ILE A 58 -11.47 -5.21 6.45
N TYR A 59 -11.02 -6.11 5.57
CA TYR A 59 -9.93 -7.04 5.86
C TYR A 59 -8.56 -6.36 5.87
N GLY A 60 -8.37 -5.40 4.98
CA GLY A 60 -7.13 -4.65 4.78
C GLY A 60 -6.36 -5.11 3.55
N ILE A 61 -5.83 -4.13 2.81
CA ILE A 61 -5.20 -4.36 1.49
C ILE A 61 -3.99 -5.28 1.60
N GLY A 62 -3.06 -5.01 2.51
CA GLY A 62 -1.85 -5.82 2.69
C GLY A 62 -2.17 -7.27 3.09
N ARG A 63 -3.11 -7.46 4.01
CA ARG A 63 -3.58 -8.79 4.42
C ARG A 63 -4.27 -9.53 3.28
N ALA A 64 -5.00 -8.82 2.43
CA ALA A 64 -5.64 -9.39 1.25
C ALA A 64 -4.60 -9.90 0.23
N TYR A 65 -3.52 -9.15 0.01
CA TYR A 65 -2.39 -9.61 -0.81
C TYR A 65 -1.75 -10.87 -0.21
N ASP A 66 -1.46 -10.87 1.09
CA ASP A 66 -0.84 -12.01 1.78
C ASP A 66 -1.72 -13.27 1.67
N ALA A 67 -3.03 -13.12 1.83
CA ALA A 67 -3.97 -14.23 1.66
C ALA A 67 -3.97 -14.80 0.24
N CYS A 68 -3.90 -13.95 -0.79
CA CYS A 68 -3.77 -14.37 -2.19
C CYS A 68 -2.42 -15.06 -2.44
N ILE A 69 -1.33 -14.50 -1.92
CA ILE A 69 0.02 -15.08 -2.06
C ILE A 69 0.10 -16.44 -1.37
N GLU A 70 -0.46 -16.58 -0.17
CA GLU A 70 -0.50 -17.85 0.54
C GLU A 70 -1.27 -18.92 -0.22
N LYS A 71 -2.44 -18.55 -0.78
CA LYS A 71 -3.27 -19.44 -1.57
C LYS A 71 -2.63 -19.88 -2.88
N SER A 72 -1.74 -19.08 -3.46
CA SER A 72 -1.11 -19.42 -4.75
C SER A 72 -0.22 -20.66 -4.64
N THR A 73 -0.20 -21.47 -5.69
CA THR A 73 0.66 -22.68 -5.78
C THR A 73 2.01 -22.40 -6.42
N THR A 74 2.19 -21.21 -6.98
CA THR A 74 3.38 -20.81 -7.74
C THR A 74 4.50 -20.28 -6.83
N LYS A 75 5.74 -20.33 -7.35
CA LYS A 75 6.93 -19.81 -6.65
C LYS A 75 7.09 -18.28 -6.77
N ILE A 76 6.41 -17.70 -7.74
CA ILE A 76 6.51 -16.28 -8.08
C ILE A 76 5.10 -15.74 -8.13
N PHE A 77 4.91 -14.55 -7.63
CA PHE A 77 3.64 -13.83 -7.70
C PHE A 77 3.85 -12.40 -8.22
N MET A 78 2.78 -11.83 -8.72
CA MET A 78 2.70 -10.41 -9.06
C MET A 78 1.48 -9.80 -8.36
N ILE A 79 1.69 -8.80 -7.52
CA ILE A 79 0.59 -7.99 -6.98
C ILE A 79 0.06 -7.11 -8.10
N PHE A 80 -1.25 -7.19 -8.34
CA PHE A 80 -1.91 -6.49 -9.43
C PHE A 80 -3.25 -5.94 -8.94
N HIS A 81 -3.50 -4.64 -9.12
CA HIS A 81 -4.75 -4.05 -8.68
C HIS A 81 -5.88 -4.30 -9.67
N ALA A 82 -7.11 -4.36 -9.17
CA ALA A 82 -8.28 -4.59 -10.00
C ALA A 82 -8.53 -3.48 -11.05
N ASP A 83 -8.00 -2.28 -10.82
CA ASP A 83 -8.09 -1.11 -11.71
C ASP A 83 -6.85 -0.93 -12.62
N MET A 84 -6.19 -2.04 -12.94
CA MET A 84 -5.03 -2.06 -13.85
C MET A 84 -5.32 -2.86 -15.12
N ILE A 85 -4.64 -2.49 -16.20
CA ILE A 85 -4.67 -3.18 -17.51
C ILE A 85 -3.26 -3.60 -17.84
N LEU A 86 -3.05 -4.89 -18.03
CA LEU A 86 -1.74 -5.44 -18.39
C LEU A 86 -1.41 -5.09 -19.86
N GLY A 87 -0.24 -4.50 -20.08
CA GLY A 87 0.30 -4.32 -21.43
C GLY A 87 0.86 -5.64 -21.99
N HIS A 88 0.96 -5.72 -23.31
CA HIS A 88 1.41 -6.96 -23.98
C HIS A 88 2.76 -7.46 -23.45
N LYS A 89 2.75 -8.68 -22.88
CA LYS A 89 3.89 -9.38 -22.26
C LYS A 89 4.62 -8.58 -21.18
N ALA A 90 3.91 -7.69 -20.48
CA ALA A 90 4.52 -6.93 -19.40
C ALA A 90 4.99 -7.83 -18.25
N ASP A 91 4.27 -8.92 -17.97
CA ASP A 91 4.67 -9.98 -17.03
C ASP A 91 6.03 -10.60 -17.38
N LEU A 92 6.26 -10.99 -18.63
CA LEU A 92 7.52 -11.55 -19.09
C LEU A 92 8.66 -10.53 -19.00
N LYS A 93 8.39 -9.28 -19.41
CA LYS A 93 9.38 -8.22 -19.34
C LYS A 93 9.81 -7.92 -17.89
N ALA A 94 8.88 -7.98 -16.94
CA ALA A 94 9.21 -7.92 -15.51
C ALA A 94 9.98 -9.18 -15.07
N TYR A 95 9.50 -10.36 -15.44
CA TYR A 95 10.11 -11.64 -15.07
C TYR A 95 11.58 -11.76 -15.51
N ASN A 96 11.95 -11.21 -16.66
CA ASN A 96 13.31 -11.26 -17.18
C ASN A 96 14.35 -10.52 -16.28
N HIS A 97 13.89 -9.73 -15.34
CA HIS A 97 14.72 -9.02 -14.34
C HIS A 97 14.58 -9.61 -12.94
N LEU A 98 13.76 -10.67 -12.77
CA LEU A 98 13.50 -11.24 -11.45
C LEU A 98 14.59 -12.24 -11.06
N GLU A 99 15.23 -11.98 -9.95
CA GLU A 99 16.20 -12.86 -9.29
C GLU A 99 15.86 -12.97 -7.80
N GLU A 100 16.41 -13.96 -7.10
CA GLU A 100 16.31 -14.02 -5.64
C GLU A 100 16.93 -12.74 -5.02
N GLY A 101 16.24 -12.13 -4.08
CA GLY A 101 16.66 -10.85 -3.49
C GLY A 101 16.31 -9.62 -4.33
N THR A 102 15.45 -9.75 -5.35
CA THR A 102 14.95 -8.62 -6.14
C THR A 102 13.42 -8.49 -6.08
N ILE A 103 12.95 -7.28 -6.23
CA ILE A 103 11.54 -6.95 -6.45
C ILE A 103 11.47 -6.17 -7.77
N VAL A 104 10.63 -6.64 -8.68
CA VAL A 104 10.49 -6.03 -10.00
C VAL A 104 9.14 -5.36 -10.15
N ALA A 105 9.13 -4.03 -10.28
CA ALA A 105 7.92 -3.25 -10.48
C ALA A 105 7.71 -2.90 -11.95
N SER A 106 6.54 -3.18 -12.51
CA SER A 106 6.19 -2.70 -13.83
C SER A 106 6.02 -1.18 -13.85
N THR A 107 6.36 -0.55 -14.96
CA THR A 107 6.17 0.89 -15.12
C THR A 107 4.70 1.20 -15.38
N ARG A 108 4.13 2.01 -14.50
CA ARG A 108 2.73 2.44 -14.61
C ARG A 108 2.58 3.55 -15.63
N ILE A 109 1.46 3.48 -16.36
CA ILE A 109 0.94 4.57 -17.14
C ILE A 109 -0.37 5.00 -16.46
N GLU A 110 -0.50 6.28 -16.15
CA GLU A 110 -1.66 6.82 -15.44
C GLU A 110 -2.28 8.00 -16.19
N PRO A 111 -3.60 8.18 -16.09
CA PRO A 111 -4.22 9.44 -16.51
C PRO A 111 -3.69 10.61 -15.64
N PRO A 112 -3.75 11.86 -16.11
CA PRO A 112 -3.18 13.01 -15.41
C PRO A 112 -4.04 13.48 -14.22
N LEU A 113 -4.35 12.55 -13.29
CA LEU A 113 -5.08 12.80 -12.03
C LEU A 113 -4.17 13.24 -10.90
N HIS A 114 -2.93 12.82 -10.94
CA HIS A 114 -1.90 13.14 -9.94
C HIS A 114 -0.71 13.83 -10.61
N PRO A 115 0.09 14.59 -9.84
CA PRO A 115 1.31 15.18 -10.37
C PRO A 115 2.21 14.14 -11.04
N ASN A 116 3.03 14.60 -11.99
CA ASN A 116 4.03 13.75 -12.62
C ASN A 116 5.03 13.22 -11.57
N GLY A 117 5.43 11.98 -11.71
CA GLY A 117 6.46 11.32 -10.91
C GLY A 117 7.54 10.73 -11.80
N GLY A 118 8.73 10.53 -11.25
CA GLY A 118 9.85 9.92 -11.99
C GLY A 118 9.66 8.43 -12.28
N GLU A 119 8.70 7.79 -11.60
CA GLU A 119 8.43 6.35 -11.62
C GLU A 119 7.29 5.93 -12.56
N LYS A 120 6.64 6.87 -13.21
CA LYS A 120 5.46 6.61 -14.04
C LYS A 120 5.41 7.46 -15.30
N ILE A 121 4.50 7.12 -16.19
CA ILE A 121 4.23 7.84 -17.43
C ILE A 121 2.82 8.42 -17.35
N LEU A 122 2.66 9.71 -17.57
CA LEU A 122 1.31 10.31 -17.67
C LEU A 122 0.84 10.28 -19.12
N LYS A 123 -0.20 9.50 -19.39
CA LYS A 123 -0.91 9.45 -20.67
C LYS A 123 -2.40 9.13 -20.49
N PRO A 124 -3.30 9.87 -21.15
CA PRO A 124 -4.74 9.68 -21.00
C PRO A 124 -5.26 8.63 -21.99
N PHE A 125 -5.17 7.35 -21.65
CA PHE A 125 -5.83 6.29 -22.44
C PHE A 125 -7.27 6.02 -22.00
N GLY A 126 -7.80 6.75 -21.04
CA GLY A 126 -9.14 6.73 -20.49
C GLY A 126 -9.12 6.98 -18.99
N MET A 127 -10.15 7.66 -18.49
CA MET A 127 -10.33 7.91 -17.04
C MET A 127 -11.05 6.74 -16.35
N TYR A 128 -11.83 6.00 -17.12
CA TYR A 128 -12.65 4.87 -16.70
C TYR A 128 -12.53 3.71 -17.68
N PRO A 129 -12.88 2.48 -17.29
CA PRO A 129 -12.82 1.32 -18.18
C PRO A 129 -13.59 1.49 -19.50
N GLU A 130 -14.73 2.18 -19.46
CA GLU A 130 -15.58 2.40 -20.63
C GLU A 130 -14.99 3.41 -21.64
N GLU A 131 -14.06 4.25 -21.17
CA GLU A 131 -13.34 5.23 -21.98
C GLU A 131 -11.98 4.73 -22.44
N PHE A 132 -11.57 3.53 -21.95
CA PHE A 132 -10.23 3.03 -22.21
C PHE A 132 -10.01 2.71 -23.69
N ASN A 133 -9.03 3.36 -24.27
CA ASN A 133 -8.66 3.16 -25.67
C ASN A 133 -7.58 2.07 -25.78
N GLU A 134 -8.04 0.81 -25.79
CA GLU A 134 -7.16 -0.37 -25.84
C GLU A 134 -6.23 -0.35 -27.06
N LYS A 135 -6.71 0.10 -28.23
CA LYS A 135 -5.90 0.16 -29.45
C LYS A 135 -4.72 1.12 -29.30
N VAL A 136 -4.98 2.36 -28.87
CA VAL A 136 -3.93 3.38 -28.71
C VAL A 136 -2.97 3.01 -27.60
N PHE A 137 -3.45 2.39 -26.53
CA PHE A 137 -2.61 1.84 -25.47
C PHE A 137 -1.71 0.72 -26.00
N GLY A 138 -2.25 -0.23 -26.77
CA GLY A 138 -1.48 -1.32 -27.38
C GLY A 138 -0.38 -0.81 -28.32
N GLU A 139 -0.69 0.13 -29.21
CA GLU A 139 0.28 0.78 -30.09
C GLU A 139 1.41 1.45 -29.30
N PHE A 140 1.09 2.11 -28.17
CA PHE A 140 2.09 2.71 -27.30
C PHE A 140 2.98 1.67 -26.61
N VAL A 141 2.39 0.55 -26.15
CA VAL A 141 3.15 -0.56 -25.54
C VAL A 141 4.11 -1.19 -26.55
N GLU A 142 3.68 -1.39 -27.80
CA GLU A 142 4.53 -1.90 -28.89
C GLU A 142 5.69 -0.96 -29.22
N GLN A 143 5.43 0.33 -29.36
CA GLN A 143 6.46 1.34 -29.59
C GLN A 143 7.49 1.40 -28.46
N SER A 144 7.06 1.12 -27.25
CA SER A 144 7.91 1.13 -26.05
C SER A 144 8.63 -0.21 -25.80
N ALA A 145 8.36 -1.25 -26.59
CA ALA A 145 8.89 -2.59 -26.36
C ALA A 145 10.43 -2.69 -26.44
N SER A 146 11.06 -1.81 -27.21
CA SER A 146 12.52 -1.73 -27.40
C SER A 146 13.24 -0.86 -26.36
N ILE A 147 12.53 -0.26 -25.40
CA ILE A 147 13.16 0.54 -24.36
C ILE A 147 13.96 -0.38 -23.44
N ASP A 148 15.28 -0.29 -23.53
CA ASP A 148 16.23 -0.97 -22.64
C ASP A 148 16.68 -0.04 -21.53
N LYS A 149 15.75 0.26 -20.62
CA LYS A 149 16.00 1.12 -19.46
C LYS A 149 15.43 0.49 -18.21
N THR A 150 16.24 0.42 -17.15
CA THR A 150 15.80 0.08 -15.81
C THR A 150 16.07 1.23 -14.83
N THR A 151 15.26 1.33 -13.82
CA THR A 151 15.46 2.21 -12.65
C THR A 151 15.20 1.40 -11.38
N ASN A 152 15.46 1.98 -10.22
CA ASN A 152 15.17 1.40 -8.92
C ASN A 152 13.79 1.83 -8.37
N GLY A 153 12.86 2.17 -9.26
CA GLY A 153 11.50 2.52 -8.89
C GLY A 153 10.74 1.34 -8.30
N ILE A 154 9.89 1.61 -7.33
CA ILE A 154 9.02 0.61 -6.70
C ILE A 154 7.63 1.16 -6.45
N PHE A 155 6.63 0.49 -6.97
CA PHE A 155 5.21 0.64 -6.65
C PHE A 155 4.43 -0.51 -7.29
N ALA A 156 3.17 -0.75 -6.89
CA ALA A 156 2.33 -1.75 -7.57
C ALA A 156 2.07 -1.35 -9.04
N PRO A 157 2.07 -2.30 -9.99
CA PRO A 157 2.22 -3.74 -9.77
C PRO A 157 3.69 -4.15 -9.62
N TRP A 158 3.95 -5.08 -8.73
CA TRP A 158 5.30 -5.60 -8.53
C TRP A 158 5.32 -7.13 -8.40
N MET A 159 6.43 -7.73 -8.81
CA MET A 159 6.67 -9.18 -8.85
C MET A 159 7.81 -9.55 -7.91
N MET A 160 7.67 -10.71 -7.25
CA MET A 160 8.64 -11.21 -6.29
C MET A 160 8.58 -12.74 -6.17
N CYS A 161 9.67 -13.35 -5.69
CA CYS A 161 9.65 -14.75 -5.26
C CYS A 161 8.83 -14.88 -3.96
N LYS A 162 7.95 -15.90 -3.90
CA LYS A 162 7.12 -16.18 -2.71
C LYS A 162 7.98 -16.46 -1.46
N SER A 163 9.10 -17.16 -1.63
CA SER A 163 10.04 -17.42 -0.55
C SER A 163 10.63 -16.15 0.05
N ASP A 164 10.90 -15.14 -0.76
CA ASP A 164 11.46 -13.87 -0.29
C ASP A 164 10.40 -13.05 0.45
N HIS A 165 9.16 -13.03 -0.04
CA HIS A 165 8.04 -12.43 0.68
C HIS A 165 7.82 -13.08 2.06
N GLN A 166 7.93 -14.41 2.14
CA GLN A 166 7.85 -15.14 3.42
C GLN A 166 9.00 -14.78 4.36
N LYS A 167 10.23 -14.61 3.87
CA LYS A 167 11.38 -14.16 4.69
C LYS A 167 11.16 -12.76 5.28
N ILE A 168 10.49 -11.86 4.55
CA ILE A 168 10.12 -10.52 5.03
C ILE A 168 8.97 -10.56 6.05
N GLY A 169 8.18 -11.64 6.08
CA GLY A 169 7.06 -11.84 6.99
C GLY A 169 5.75 -11.22 6.52
N GLY A 170 5.59 -10.98 5.21
CA GLY A 170 4.37 -10.43 4.61
C GLY A 170 4.13 -8.96 4.95
N HIS A 171 2.91 -8.48 4.76
CA HIS A 171 2.50 -7.12 5.09
C HIS A 171 2.20 -6.99 6.59
N ASP A 172 2.47 -5.81 7.15
CA ASP A 172 2.15 -5.53 8.55
C ASP A 172 0.65 -5.29 8.73
N PRO A 173 -0.05 -6.11 9.53
CA PRO A 173 -1.50 -6.02 9.69
C PRO A 173 -1.98 -4.72 10.37
N ARG A 174 -1.08 -3.91 10.93
CA ARG A 174 -1.40 -2.59 11.47
C ARG A 174 -1.78 -1.58 10.39
N MET A 175 -1.30 -1.77 9.16
CA MET A 175 -1.55 -0.89 8.02
C MET A 175 -2.75 -1.41 7.22
N HIS A 176 -3.97 -1.03 7.63
CA HIS A 176 -5.19 -1.60 7.02
C HIS A 176 -5.44 -1.14 5.58
N SER A 177 -5.38 0.15 5.30
CA SER A 177 -5.84 0.70 4.01
C SER A 177 -4.83 1.59 3.30
N CYS A 178 -3.73 1.92 3.95
CA CYS A 178 -2.66 2.77 3.43
C CYS A 178 -1.39 2.47 4.19
N ARG A 179 -0.25 2.78 3.61
CA ARG A 179 1.09 2.61 4.20
C ARG A 179 1.58 1.16 4.28
N GLU A 180 0.77 0.19 3.92
CA GLU A 180 1.16 -1.22 3.83
C GLU A 180 2.31 -1.42 2.84
N ASP A 181 2.24 -0.75 1.68
CA ASP A 181 3.29 -0.72 0.67
C ASP A 181 4.55 0.00 1.17
N SER A 182 4.40 1.16 1.79
CA SER A 182 5.53 1.91 2.35
C SER A 182 6.25 1.13 3.45
N ASP A 183 5.51 0.41 4.30
CA ASP A 183 6.08 -0.42 5.35
C ASP A 183 6.84 -1.62 4.78
N ILE A 184 6.23 -2.36 3.86
CA ILE A 184 6.87 -3.55 3.30
C ILE A 184 8.10 -3.18 2.48
N PHE A 185 8.06 -2.07 1.72
CA PHE A 185 9.22 -1.60 0.96
C PHE A 185 10.36 -1.12 1.86
N ASN A 186 10.05 -0.46 2.99
CA ASN A 186 11.06 -0.13 3.99
C ASN A 186 11.76 -1.40 4.52
N ARG A 187 10.98 -2.43 4.87
CA ARG A 187 11.53 -3.70 5.38
C ARG A 187 12.33 -4.45 4.33
N MET A 188 11.88 -4.45 3.08
CA MET A 188 12.62 -5.02 1.95
C MET A 188 13.96 -4.31 1.76
N LEU A 189 13.98 -2.98 1.75
CA LEU A 189 15.22 -2.21 1.62
C LEU A 189 16.20 -2.49 2.75
N LEU A 190 15.74 -2.53 4.01
CA LEU A 190 16.57 -2.87 5.17
C LEU A 190 17.11 -4.31 5.13
N ALA A 191 16.36 -5.23 4.53
CA ALA A 191 16.79 -6.61 4.32
C ALA A 191 17.75 -6.78 3.13
N GLY A 192 18.08 -5.68 2.43
CA GLY A 192 19.04 -5.67 1.33
C GLY A 192 18.46 -6.07 -0.03
N TYR A 193 17.14 -6.13 -0.17
CA TYR A 193 16.49 -6.37 -1.46
C TYR A 193 16.72 -5.21 -2.43
N LYS A 194 16.84 -5.54 -3.71
CA LYS A 194 17.01 -4.56 -4.81
C LYS A 194 15.68 -4.32 -5.50
N PHE A 195 15.38 -3.07 -5.77
CA PHE A 195 14.23 -2.68 -6.59
C PHE A 195 14.66 -2.50 -8.04
N ILE A 196 13.89 -3.07 -8.96
CA ILE A 196 14.14 -3.00 -10.40
C ILE A 196 12.83 -2.62 -11.09
N GLN A 197 12.86 -1.56 -11.88
CA GLN A 197 11.73 -1.10 -12.67
C GLN A 197 12.11 -1.07 -14.15
N PRO A 198 11.75 -2.09 -14.95
CA PRO A 198 11.94 -2.07 -16.40
C PRO A 198 10.91 -1.15 -17.06
N TRP A 199 11.37 -0.22 -17.87
CA TRP A 199 10.53 0.78 -18.53
C TRP A 199 9.76 0.27 -19.74
N ASN A 200 10.02 -0.97 -20.18
CA ASN A 200 9.24 -1.67 -21.20
C ASN A 200 8.18 -2.63 -20.64
N SER A 201 8.17 -2.88 -19.33
CA SER A 201 7.08 -3.62 -18.66
C SER A 201 5.98 -2.63 -18.28
N LEU A 202 4.98 -2.47 -19.15
CA LEU A 202 3.99 -1.40 -19.05
C LEU A 202 2.63 -1.88 -18.58
N VAL A 203 2.04 -1.16 -17.64
CA VAL A 203 0.70 -1.40 -17.11
C VAL A 203 -0.06 -0.08 -17.05
N TYR A 204 -1.30 -0.05 -17.56
CA TYR A 204 -2.17 1.10 -17.34
C TYR A 204 -2.89 0.99 -16.00
N HIS A 205 -2.93 2.07 -15.24
CA HIS A 205 -3.55 2.12 -13.93
C HIS A 205 -4.53 3.30 -13.89
N PHE A 206 -5.82 3.01 -13.71
CA PHE A 206 -6.85 4.04 -13.62
C PHE A 206 -6.70 4.93 -12.38
N THR A 207 -5.96 4.46 -11.39
CA THR A 207 -5.55 5.06 -10.11
C THR A 207 -6.69 5.52 -9.19
N GLY A 208 -6.59 5.17 -7.91
CA GLY A 208 -7.48 5.64 -6.86
C GLY A 208 -8.93 5.14 -6.91
N ARG A 209 -9.23 4.08 -7.65
CA ARG A 209 -10.62 3.64 -7.90
C ARG A 209 -11.16 2.62 -6.90
N GLY A 210 -10.30 1.95 -6.15
CA GLY A 210 -10.71 0.87 -5.24
C GLY A 210 -10.92 1.29 -3.79
N ALA A 211 -10.11 2.20 -3.27
CA ALA A 211 -9.98 2.43 -1.81
C ALA A 211 -10.93 3.50 -1.22
N GLY A 212 -11.84 4.06 -2.00
CA GLY A 212 -12.74 5.11 -1.51
C GLY A 212 -12.18 6.54 -1.56
N SER A 213 -10.91 6.75 -1.92
CA SER A 213 -10.28 8.09 -2.01
C SER A 213 -10.97 9.02 -3.01
N PHE A 214 -11.54 8.48 -4.07
CA PHE A 214 -12.34 9.19 -5.07
C PHE A 214 -13.81 8.74 -5.08
N SER A 215 -14.31 8.19 -3.97
CA SER A 215 -15.71 7.81 -3.86
C SER A 215 -16.60 9.05 -3.82
N GLU A 216 -17.66 9.08 -4.63
CA GLU A 216 -18.71 10.09 -4.57
C GLU A 216 -19.62 9.87 -3.34
N ASP A 217 -19.64 8.66 -2.79
CA ASP A 217 -20.29 8.36 -1.53
C ASP A 217 -19.45 8.95 -0.37
N LYS A 218 -20.04 9.97 0.27
CA LYS A 218 -19.40 10.69 1.37
C LYS A 218 -19.08 9.77 2.56
N ALA A 219 -19.95 8.84 2.91
CA ALA A 219 -19.74 7.95 4.05
C ALA A 219 -18.55 7.02 3.79
N ARG A 220 -18.44 6.47 2.58
CA ARG A 220 -17.30 5.63 2.16
C ARG A 220 -15.99 6.43 2.11
N HIS A 221 -16.04 7.66 1.61
CA HIS A 221 -14.87 8.55 1.59
C HIS A 221 -14.41 8.93 2.99
N ASP A 222 -15.34 9.25 3.90
CA ASP A 222 -15.01 9.58 5.30
C ASP A 222 -14.45 8.35 6.04
N ALA A 223 -15.02 7.18 5.83
CA ALA A 223 -14.48 5.93 6.39
C ALA A 223 -13.06 5.63 5.90
N TRP A 224 -12.79 5.84 4.62
CA TRP A 224 -11.44 5.71 4.06
C TRP A 224 -10.45 6.70 4.71
N LYS A 225 -10.85 7.96 4.94
CA LYS A 225 -10.00 8.95 5.63
C LYS A 225 -9.61 8.50 7.03
N VAL A 226 -10.58 8.02 7.81
CA VAL A 226 -10.32 7.51 9.17
C VAL A 226 -9.30 6.37 9.13
N GLN A 227 -9.47 5.41 8.25
CA GLN A 227 -8.54 4.29 8.13
C GLN A 227 -7.15 4.71 7.66
N MET A 228 -7.07 5.65 6.72
CA MET A 228 -5.80 6.22 6.26
C MET A 228 -5.08 6.93 7.41
N GLU A 229 -5.81 7.63 8.27
CA GLU A 229 -5.27 8.31 9.43
C GLU A 229 -4.72 7.31 10.46
N VAL A 230 -5.48 6.26 10.80
CA VAL A 230 -5.04 5.16 11.68
C VAL A 230 -3.78 4.50 11.12
N SER A 231 -3.77 4.10 9.86
CA SER A 231 -2.60 3.46 9.22
C SER A 231 -1.38 4.39 9.20
N THR A 232 -1.59 5.69 8.97
CA THR A 232 -0.49 6.67 8.98
C THR A 232 0.09 6.85 10.39
N ARG A 233 -0.74 6.83 11.42
CA ARG A 233 -0.29 6.89 12.82
C ARG A 233 0.48 5.61 13.19
N GLU A 234 0.00 4.43 12.81
CA GLU A 234 0.70 3.15 13.04
C GLU A 234 2.05 3.11 12.32
N PHE A 235 2.11 3.60 11.08
CA PHE A 235 3.38 3.74 10.37
C PHE A 235 4.36 4.65 11.14
N THR A 236 3.87 5.80 11.62
CA THR A 236 4.69 6.74 12.39
C THR A 236 5.12 6.15 13.74
N ARG A 237 4.23 5.41 14.43
CA ARG A 237 4.58 4.69 15.67
C ARG A 237 5.70 3.68 15.44
N LYS A 238 5.66 2.94 14.33
CA LYS A 238 6.67 1.94 13.98
C LYS A 238 8.00 2.57 13.56
N TRP A 239 7.95 3.54 12.64
CA TRP A 239 9.13 4.09 11.98
C TRP A 239 9.66 5.39 12.61
N LYS A 240 8.94 5.99 13.56
CA LYS A 240 9.23 7.30 14.19
C LYS A 240 9.46 8.40 13.14
N SER A 241 8.87 8.27 11.99
CA SER A 241 8.96 9.20 10.87
C SER A 241 7.72 9.12 9.98
N SER A 242 7.47 10.17 9.21
CA SER A 242 6.53 10.11 8.09
C SER A 242 7.10 9.25 6.95
N VAL A 243 6.22 8.82 6.05
CA VAL A 243 6.65 8.18 4.80
C VAL A 243 7.51 9.14 3.99
N ARG A 244 8.67 8.67 3.57
CA ARG A 244 9.59 9.40 2.69
C ARG A 244 10.08 8.49 1.57
N HIS A 245 10.22 9.04 0.38
CA HIS A 245 10.72 8.31 -0.78
C HIS A 245 11.44 9.24 -1.75
N THR A 246 12.23 8.67 -2.62
CA THR A 246 12.85 9.35 -3.77
C THR A 246 11.79 9.71 -4.83
N ALA A 247 12.18 10.41 -5.88
CA ALA A 247 11.32 10.64 -7.04
C ALA A 247 10.88 9.35 -7.76
N LEU A 248 11.54 8.22 -7.49
CA LEU A 248 11.23 6.90 -8.02
C LEU A 248 10.43 6.03 -7.02
N MET A 249 9.89 6.61 -5.96
CA MET A 249 9.19 5.94 -4.87
C MET A 249 10.04 4.97 -4.03
N GLU A 250 11.36 4.90 -4.26
CA GLU A 250 12.26 4.13 -3.42
C GLU A 250 12.28 4.70 -2.00
N PRO A 251 12.16 3.86 -0.96
CA PRO A 251 12.09 4.32 0.42
C PRO A 251 13.30 5.13 0.87
N ILE A 252 13.05 6.17 1.66
CA ILE A 252 14.06 6.89 2.43
C ILE A 252 13.79 6.65 3.90
N ILE A 253 14.58 5.79 4.54
CA ILE A 253 14.40 5.38 5.93
C ILE A 253 15.22 6.29 6.83
N SER A 254 14.56 6.98 7.74
CA SER A 254 15.23 7.79 8.75
C SER A 254 15.79 6.91 9.86
N PRO A 255 16.95 7.26 10.44
CA PRO A 255 17.42 6.59 11.65
C PRO A 255 16.40 6.70 12.79
N ILE A 256 16.21 5.63 13.53
CA ILE A 256 15.32 5.60 14.68
C ILE A 256 16.17 5.79 15.94
N TYR A 257 15.90 6.87 16.68
CA TYR A 257 16.56 7.17 17.94
C TYR A 257 15.60 6.93 19.11
N ASN A 258 16.12 6.49 20.25
CA ASN A 258 15.35 6.36 21.49
C ASN A 258 15.00 7.73 22.05
N THR A 259 13.88 8.30 21.61
CA THR A 259 13.45 9.67 21.84
C THR A 259 12.29 9.73 22.83
N ALA A 260 12.33 10.68 23.75
CA ALA A 260 11.18 11.09 24.55
C ALA A 260 10.76 12.54 24.21
N ILE A 261 9.45 12.76 24.18
CA ILE A 261 8.84 14.09 24.10
C ILE A 261 8.25 14.42 25.47
N ILE A 262 8.68 15.54 26.07
CA ILE A 262 8.21 16.02 27.35
C ILE A 262 7.35 17.27 27.09
N VAL A 263 6.07 17.20 27.41
CA VAL A 263 5.10 18.25 27.07
C VAL A 263 4.51 18.85 28.31
N LYS A 264 4.81 20.13 28.56
CA LYS A 264 4.14 20.98 29.57
C LYS A 264 2.92 21.66 28.96
N ASN A 265 1.93 21.96 29.76
CA ASN A 265 0.66 22.53 29.30
C ASN A 265 0.04 21.67 28.16
N CYS A 266 0.08 20.35 28.33
CA CYS A 266 -0.40 19.40 27.35
C CYS A 266 -1.93 19.38 27.32
N ASN A 267 -2.50 19.10 26.15
CA ASN A 267 -3.91 18.74 26.00
C ASN A 267 -4.02 17.50 25.11
N THR A 268 -5.21 16.91 25.02
CA THR A 268 -5.46 15.69 24.25
C THR A 268 -5.10 15.87 22.77
N GLN A 269 -5.39 17.03 22.17
CA GLN A 269 -5.08 17.30 20.76
C GLN A 269 -3.56 17.28 20.50
N LEU A 270 -2.80 17.93 21.36
CA LEU A 270 -1.34 17.97 21.27
C LEU A 270 -0.75 16.57 21.53
N LEU A 271 -1.25 15.85 22.53
CA LEU A 271 -0.87 14.46 22.78
C LEU A 271 -1.14 13.58 21.54
N THR A 272 -2.32 13.70 20.94
CA THR A 272 -2.68 12.98 19.70
C THR A 272 -1.68 13.25 18.58
N ALA A 273 -1.24 14.48 18.42
CA ALA A 273 -0.30 14.86 17.36
C ALA A 273 1.12 14.33 17.62
N LEU A 274 1.58 14.30 18.86
CA LEU A 274 2.97 14.02 19.22
C LEU A 274 3.26 12.56 19.57
N GLU A 275 2.28 11.83 20.12
CA GLU A 275 2.48 10.47 20.64
C GLU A 275 3.13 9.52 19.63
N PRO A 276 2.74 9.46 18.33
CA PRO A 276 3.32 8.49 17.40
C PRO A 276 4.82 8.66 17.12
N TRP A 277 5.35 9.87 17.32
CA TRP A 277 6.70 10.26 16.91
C TRP A 277 7.82 9.84 17.86
N ALA A 278 7.50 9.49 19.10
CA ALA A 278 8.48 9.17 20.12
C ALA A 278 8.32 7.77 20.69
N HIS A 279 9.35 7.27 21.36
CA HIS A 279 9.27 6.05 22.15
C HIS A 279 8.46 6.24 23.41
N ASN A 280 8.67 7.39 24.08
CA ASN A 280 7.88 7.77 25.25
C ASN A 280 7.42 9.23 25.14
N VAL A 281 6.28 9.52 25.73
CA VAL A 281 5.74 10.87 25.87
C VAL A 281 5.43 11.12 27.33
N TYR A 282 5.97 12.22 27.90
CA TYR A 282 5.75 12.63 29.28
C TYR A 282 4.87 13.87 29.29
N VAL A 283 3.75 13.81 30.00
CA VAL A 283 2.70 14.85 29.96
C VAL A 283 2.20 15.25 31.34
N ASP A 284 1.69 16.46 31.45
CA ASP A 284 1.06 17.03 32.66
C ASP A 284 -0.48 17.02 32.59
N CYS A 285 -1.07 16.39 31.57
CA CYS A 285 -2.52 16.27 31.41
C CYS A 285 -3.01 14.86 31.74
N ASP A 286 -4.34 14.72 31.91
CA ASP A 286 -4.96 13.40 31.90
C ASP A 286 -4.89 12.77 30.50
N TYR A 287 -4.27 11.61 30.42
CA TYR A 287 -4.09 10.85 29.17
C TYR A 287 -4.90 9.56 29.10
N TYR A 288 -5.63 9.19 30.13
CA TYR A 288 -6.42 7.94 30.15
C TYR A 288 -7.56 7.98 29.13
N GLY A 289 -8.18 9.14 28.92
CA GLY A 289 -9.20 9.34 27.89
C GLY A 289 -8.64 9.13 26.48
N TYR A 290 -7.43 9.60 26.21
CA TYR A 290 -6.73 9.37 24.95
C TYR A 290 -6.42 7.87 24.74
N ILE A 291 -5.87 7.19 25.75
CA ILE A 291 -5.57 5.76 25.67
C ILE A 291 -6.84 4.96 25.40
N ALA A 292 -7.96 5.29 26.05
CA ALA A 292 -9.23 4.61 25.84
C ALA A 292 -9.77 4.77 24.40
N GLN A 293 -9.50 5.89 23.74
CA GLN A 293 -9.88 6.13 22.34
C GLN A 293 -8.96 5.40 21.35
N GLU A 294 -7.66 5.31 21.65
CA GLU A 294 -6.66 4.74 20.74
C GLU A 294 -6.45 3.22 20.90
N LYS A 295 -6.89 2.61 21.97
CA LYS A 295 -6.62 1.19 22.30
C LYS A 295 -6.98 0.20 21.19
N ASP A 296 -8.01 0.51 20.39
CA ASP A 296 -8.48 -0.34 19.30
C ASP A 296 -7.79 0.01 17.94
N ASN A 297 -7.02 1.10 17.91
CA ASN A 297 -6.34 1.61 16.74
C ASN A 297 -4.84 1.25 16.69
N THR A 298 -4.30 0.68 17.76
CA THR A 298 -2.87 0.33 17.87
C THR A 298 -2.65 -0.93 18.66
N ILE A 299 -1.56 -1.63 18.35
CA ILE A 299 -1.06 -2.75 19.16
C ILE A 299 -0.03 -2.31 20.20
N ASP A 300 0.42 -1.05 20.16
CA ASP A 300 1.35 -0.52 21.13
C ASP A 300 0.69 -0.39 22.51
N ASP A 301 1.42 -0.76 23.57
CA ASP A 301 0.99 -0.52 24.95
C ASP A 301 1.19 0.96 25.31
N LEU A 302 0.14 1.74 25.09
CA LEU A 302 0.17 3.18 25.35
C LEU A 302 0.37 3.53 26.84
N LEU A 303 0.00 2.63 27.77
CA LEU A 303 0.30 2.82 29.20
C LEU A 303 1.81 2.72 29.50
N GLN A 304 2.54 1.94 28.72
CA GLN A 304 3.99 1.89 28.81
C GLN A 304 4.68 3.07 28.11
N LYS A 305 4.01 3.66 27.12
CA LYS A 305 4.55 4.73 26.29
C LYS A 305 4.30 6.11 26.85
N ILE A 306 3.10 6.38 27.37
CA ILE A 306 2.72 7.68 27.91
C ILE A 306 2.90 7.67 29.44
N LYS A 307 3.61 8.66 29.97
CA LYS A 307 4.01 8.76 31.36
C LYS A 307 3.66 10.13 31.95
N PRO A 308 3.44 10.21 33.26
CA PRO A 308 3.32 11.51 33.93
C PRO A 308 4.65 12.28 33.82
N ILE A 309 4.55 13.61 33.74
CA ILE A 309 5.70 14.50 33.48
C ILE A 309 6.77 14.50 34.61
N ASP A 310 6.39 14.11 35.81
CA ASP A 310 7.27 14.00 36.97
C ASP A 310 8.08 12.68 36.98
N GLU A 311 7.75 11.73 36.15
CA GLU A 311 8.56 10.53 35.97
C GLU A 311 9.84 10.85 35.20
N LYS A 312 10.98 10.34 35.67
CA LYS A 312 12.28 10.61 35.04
C LYS A 312 12.45 9.87 33.72
N PRO A 313 12.65 10.56 32.59
CA PRO A 313 12.93 9.94 31.31
C PRO A 313 14.23 9.11 31.32
N LYS A 314 14.20 7.97 30.61
CA LYS A 314 15.36 7.08 30.38
C LYS A 314 15.81 7.04 28.91
N ASN A 315 15.27 7.96 28.11
CA ASN A 315 15.54 8.01 26.67
C ASN A 315 16.83 8.78 26.38
N ASP A 316 17.46 8.48 25.24
CA ASP A 316 18.74 9.09 24.85
C ASP A 316 18.58 10.55 24.38
N ILE A 317 17.44 10.84 23.75
CA ILE A 317 17.09 12.18 23.26
C ILE A 317 15.83 12.66 23.95
N LEU A 318 15.90 13.85 24.54
CA LEU A 318 14.78 14.50 25.22
C LEU A 318 14.39 15.78 24.46
N ILE A 319 13.13 15.84 24.01
CA ILE A 319 12.55 17.01 23.34
C ILE A 319 11.53 17.64 24.28
N ASN A 320 11.77 18.88 24.68
CA ASN A 320 10.87 19.62 25.55
C ASN A 320 9.96 20.54 24.73
N ILE A 321 8.67 20.45 24.97
CA ILE A 321 7.63 21.23 24.29
C ILE A 321 6.78 21.94 25.37
N ASP A 322 6.49 23.20 25.15
CA ASP A 322 5.50 23.96 25.93
C ASP A 322 4.24 24.11 25.06
N GLY A 323 3.19 23.40 25.43
CA GLY A 323 1.91 23.40 24.70
C GLY A 323 1.23 24.78 24.69
N SER A 324 1.54 25.67 25.64
CA SER A 324 0.99 27.03 25.65
C SER A 324 1.50 27.90 24.50
N THR A 325 2.66 27.53 23.92
CA THR A 325 3.30 28.28 22.82
C THR A 325 3.25 27.50 21.50
N PHE A 326 2.71 26.28 21.50
CA PHE A 326 2.60 25.44 20.31
C PHE A 326 1.38 25.87 19.50
N ASN A 327 1.60 26.52 18.37
CA ASN A 327 0.57 26.86 17.41
C ASN A 327 0.50 25.74 16.35
N ASN A 328 -0.70 25.20 16.15
CA ASN A 328 -1.00 24.21 15.10
C ASN A 328 -0.85 24.77 13.70
#